data_2c9b1082c0cfc282f7b90ee789320e16
#
_entry.id   2c9b1082c0cfc282f7b90ee789320e16
#
_cell.length_a   1.000
_cell.length_b   1.000
_cell.length_c   1.000
_cell.angle_alpha   90.00
_cell.angle_beta   90.00
_cell.angle_gamma   90.00
#
_symmetry.space_group_name_H-M   'P 1'
#
loop_
_entity.id
_entity.type
_entity.pdbx_description
1 polymer ?
#
loop_
_entity_poly.entity_id
_entity_poly.type
_entity_poly.pdbx_seq_one_letter_code
_entity_poly.pdbx_strand_id
1 'polypeptide(L)'
;MPLAVREKLTMLMPPSLFYRRRIAEETRSGEPELAVLAEMVPRGGTAIDVGANLGFFAYALSNIADWVVAFEPNPDYAFFARWMLRGRAEVHQLALSDASGRGTLYVPLSDRGMVLHLAGSLKQTHSQYSNIKTYDVEVRTLDEFGVVGVRFIKADVEGSEREVLDGGRATIARDRPIILLEILSGTHEDPAAYTAAICENFGYDAFIVQRGEKIAALPAIAALGKNTSWGTDIESRNVLFLPR
;
A
#
# COMPACT_ATOMS: atom_id res chain seq x y z
N MET A 1 3.13 -17.74 -13.56
CA MET A 1 3.50 -18.97 -12.82
C MET A 1 2.55 -19.06 -11.65
N PRO A 2 1.91 -20.19 -11.35
CA PRO A 2 1.03 -20.25 -10.19
C PRO A 2 1.82 -19.96 -8.92
N LEU A 3 1.11 -19.50 -7.86
CA LEU A 3 1.63 -19.30 -6.51
C LEU A 3 2.71 -20.33 -6.17
N ALA A 4 3.81 -19.90 -5.57
CA ALA A 4 4.88 -20.81 -5.19
C ALA A 4 4.34 -21.92 -4.26
N VAL A 5 4.98 -23.08 -4.26
CA VAL A 5 4.56 -24.24 -3.43
C VAL A 5 4.40 -23.85 -1.96
N ARG A 6 5.25 -22.94 -1.47
CA ARG A 6 5.21 -22.41 -0.11
C ARG A 6 3.90 -21.68 0.17
N GLU A 7 3.41 -20.85 -0.76
CA GLU A 7 2.17 -20.08 -0.61
C GLU A 7 0.94 -21.00 -0.67
N LYS A 8 0.96 -22.01 -1.54
CA LYS A 8 -0.10 -23.03 -1.58
C LYS A 8 -0.19 -23.82 -0.28
N LEU A 9 0.94 -24.22 0.30
CA LEU A 9 0.98 -24.88 1.61
C LEU A 9 0.49 -23.95 2.73
N THR A 10 0.77 -22.66 2.61
CA THR A 10 0.31 -21.64 3.56
C THR A 10 -1.21 -21.48 3.56
N MET A 11 -1.87 -21.66 2.42
CA MET A 11 -3.35 -21.63 2.34
C MET A 11 -4.03 -22.77 3.14
N LEU A 12 -3.31 -23.78 3.57
CA LEU A 12 -3.81 -24.82 4.48
C LEU A 12 -3.74 -24.41 5.96
N MET A 13 -3.04 -23.31 6.28
CA MET A 13 -2.98 -22.79 7.65
C MET A 13 -4.22 -21.95 7.96
N PRO A 14 -4.65 -21.88 9.22
CA PRO A 14 -5.64 -20.90 9.65
C PRO A 14 -5.15 -19.47 9.30
N PRO A 15 -5.95 -18.64 8.63
CA PRO A 15 -5.55 -17.29 8.24
C PRO A 15 -5.00 -16.44 9.40
N SER A 16 -5.63 -16.53 10.58
CA SER A 16 -5.20 -15.81 11.77
C SER A 16 -3.76 -16.16 12.19
N LEU A 17 -3.36 -17.42 12.08
CA LEU A 17 -2.01 -17.87 12.45
C LEU A 17 -0.97 -17.34 11.42
N PHE A 18 -1.31 -17.42 10.14
CA PHE A 18 -0.47 -16.91 9.06
C PHE A 18 -0.23 -15.41 9.23
N TYR A 19 -1.31 -14.62 9.31
CA TYR A 19 -1.19 -13.16 9.38
C TYR A 19 -0.51 -12.68 10.66
N ARG A 20 -0.83 -13.25 11.83
CA ARG A 20 -0.13 -12.88 13.08
C ARG A 20 1.38 -13.06 12.98
N ARG A 21 1.83 -14.18 12.40
CA ARG A 21 3.26 -14.45 12.21
C ARG A 21 3.87 -13.46 11.21
N ARG A 22 3.23 -13.29 10.05
CA ARG A 22 3.77 -12.45 8.97
C ARG A 22 3.76 -10.96 9.35
N ILE A 23 2.70 -10.47 9.95
CA ILE A 23 2.64 -9.08 10.44
C ILE A 23 3.77 -8.84 11.45
N ALA A 24 4.04 -9.77 12.37
CA ALA A 24 5.15 -9.62 13.29
C ALA A 24 6.54 -9.65 12.61
N GLU A 25 6.67 -10.32 11.46
CA GLU A 25 7.88 -10.27 10.62
C GLU A 25 7.97 -8.93 9.88
N GLU A 26 6.92 -8.49 9.20
CA GLU A 26 6.87 -7.23 8.44
C GLU A 26 7.07 -5.99 9.33
N THR A 27 6.48 -5.97 10.52
CA THR A 27 6.70 -4.91 11.52
C THR A 27 8.18 -4.71 11.85
N ARG A 28 8.97 -5.79 11.83
CA ARG A 28 10.41 -5.72 12.13
C ARG A 28 11.27 -5.44 10.90
N SER A 29 10.76 -5.72 9.71
CA SER A 29 11.55 -5.70 8.47
C SER A 29 11.21 -4.56 7.52
N GLY A 30 10.26 -3.68 7.87
CA GLY A 30 9.98 -2.56 7.00
C GLY A 30 8.63 -1.87 7.14
N GLU A 31 7.70 -2.45 7.91
CA GLU A 31 6.36 -1.90 8.08
C GLU A 31 6.05 -1.68 9.59
N PRO A 32 6.81 -0.80 10.27
CA PRO A 32 6.63 -0.56 11.70
C PRO A 32 5.23 -0.03 12.04
N GLU A 33 4.54 0.59 11.08
CA GLU A 33 3.17 1.09 11.22
C GLU A 33 2.17 -0.01 11.58
N LEU A 34 2.41 -1.25 11.16
CA LEU A 34 1.55 -2.38 11.50
C LEU A 34 1.45 -2.60 13.02
N ALA A 35 2.49 -2.22 13.79
CA ALA A 35 2.47 -2.32 15.25
C ALA A 35 1.55 -1.28 15.90
N VAL A 36 1.46 -0.10 15.32
CA VAL A 36 0.73 1.06 15.87
C VAL A 36 -0.53 1.40 15.06
N LEU A 37 -0.90 0.54 14.11
CA LEU A 37 -2.02 0.78 13.20
C LEU A 37 -3.33 1.05 13.95
N ALA A 38 -3.60 0.32 15.02
CA ALA A 38 -4.79 0.48 15.85
C ALA A 38 -4.85 1.82 16.60
N GLU A 39 -3.72 2.53 16.74
CA GLU A 39 -3.62 3.85 17.34
C GLU A 39 -3.78 4.96 16.30
N MET A 40 -3.42 4.66 15.03
CA MET A 40 -3.50 5.60 13.92
C MET A 40 -4.87 5.60 13.23
N VAL A 41 -5.50 4.44 13.14
CA VAL A 41 -6.74 4.24 12.38
C VAL A 41 -7.96 4.40 13.29
N PRO A 42 -8.89 5.32 12.99
CA PRO A 42 -10.15 5.44 13.73
C PRO A 42 -10.95 4.15 13.64
N ARG A 43 -11.53 3.71 14.78
CA ARG A 43 -12.38 2.51 14.80
C ARG A 43 -13.66 2.71 14.01
N GLY A 44 -14.12 1.64 13.39
CA GLY A 44 -15.33 1.63 12.56
C GLY A 44 -15.15 2.29 11.20
N GLY A 45 -16.24 2.39 10.44
CA GLY A 45 -16.24 2.90 9.07
C GLY A 45 -15.50 1.98 8.10
N THR A 46 -15.10 2.54 6.97
CA THR A 46 -14.42 1.79 5.89
C THR A 46 -12.92 2.09 5.85
N ALA A 47 -12.11 1.07 5.70
CA ALA A 47 -10.69 1.18 5.39
C ALA A 47 -10.41 0.65 3.96
N ILE A 48 -9.49 1.31 3.26
CA ILE A 48 -9.08 0.96 1.90
C ILE A 48 -7.60 0.58 1.90
N ASP A 49 -7.27 -0.54 1.23
CA ASP A 49 -5.91 -1.04 1.07
C ASP A 49 -5.61 -1.19 -0.42
N VAL A 50 -4.80 -0.27 -0.98
CA VAL A 50 -4.45 -0.22 -2.40
C VAL A 50 -3.02 -0.75 -2.59
N GLY A 51 -2.87 -1.76 -3.44
CA GLY A 51 -1.65 -2.56 -3.53
C GLY A 51 -1.58 -3.57 -2.39
N ALA A 52 -2.70 -4.24 -2.12
CA ALA A 52 -2.86 -5.07 -0.93
C ALA A 52 -1.90 -6.27 -0.86
N ASN A 53 -1.31 -6.67 -1.98
CA ASN A 53 -0.36 -7.79 -2.05
C ASN A 53 -0.96 -9.05 -1.39
N LEU A 54 -0.26 -9.67 -0.44
CA LEU A 54 -0.76 -10.83 0.32
C LEU A 54 -1.78 -10.47 1.40
N GLY A 55 -2.17 -9.19 1.54
CA GLY A 55 -3.25 -8.72 2.40
C GLY A 55 -2.87 -8.47 3.86
N PHE A 56 -1.62 -8.10 4.17
CA PHE A 56 -1.20 -7.86 5.56
C PHE A 56 -1.90 -6.67 6.18
N PHE A 57 -1.92 -5.52 5.48
CA PHE A 57 -2.66 -4.34 5.93
C PHE A 57 -4.17 -4.60 5.96
N ALA A 58 -4.73 -5.18 4.89
CA ALA A 58 -6.16 -5.52 4.86
C ALA A 58 -6.57 -6.41 6.04
N TYR A 59 -5.76 -7.41 6.41
CA TYR A 59 -6.03 -8.23 7.59
C TYR A 59 -5.96 -7.43 8.88
N ALA A 60 -4.93 -6.60 9.08
CA ALA A 60 -4.78 -5.78 10.27
C ALA A 60 -5.94 -4.79 10.40
N LEU A 61 -6.30 -4.11 9.31
CA LEU A 61 -7.43 -3.17 9.22
C LEU A 61 -8.77 -3.84 9.51
N SER A 62 -8.96 -5.11 9.14
CA SER A 62 -10.20 -5.86 9.41
C SER A 62 -10.46 -6.13 10.89
N ASN A 63 -9.53 -5.82 11.77
CA ASN A 63 -9.73 -5.86 13.23
C ASN A 63 -10.06 -4.47 13.81
N ILE A 64 -10.09 -3.40 12.98
CA ILE A 64 -10.25 -2.01 13.40
C ILE A 64 -11.47 -1.36 12.73
N ALA A 65 -11.59 -1.52 11.40
CA ALA A 65 -12.67 -0.99 10.59
C ALA A 65 -13.88 -1.95 10.55
N ASP A 66 -15.06 -1.43 10.26
CA ASP A 66 -16.28 -2.23 10.04
C ASP A 66 -16.24 -2.93 8.69
N TRP A 67 -15.61 -2.28 7.69
CA TRP A 67 -15.49 -2.79 6.33
C TRP A 67 -14.08 -2.52 5.78
N VAL A 68 -13.54 -3.49 5.05
CA VAL A 68 -12.25 -3.32 4.35
C VAL A 68 -12.42 -3.62 2.88
N VAL A 69 -11.99 -2.70 2.03
CA VAL A 69 -11.92 -2.88 0.56
C VAL A 69 -10.46 -2.87 0.16
N ALA A 70 -10.02 -3.93 -0.51
CA ALA A 70 -8.65 -4.12 -0.92
C ALA A 70 -8.53 -4.24 -2.45
N PHE A 71 -7.50 -3.64 -3.03
CA PHE A 71 -7.23 -3.64 -4.47
C PHE A 71 -5.84 -4.21 -4.72
N GLU A 72 -5.76 -5.25 -5.55
CA GLU A 72 -4.51 -5.92 -5.89
C GLU A 72 -4.54 -6.36 -7.37
N PRO A 73 -3.72 -5.75 -8.24
CA PRO A 73 -3.74 -6.07 -9.67
C PRO A 73 -3.09 -7.42 -10.00
N ASN A 74 -2.14 -7.91 -9.20
CA ASN A 74 -1.48 -9.18 -9.45
C ASN A 74 -2.46 -10.35 -9.23
N PRO A 75 -2.79 -11.16 -10.25
CA PRO A 75 -3.80 -12.20 -10.13
C PRO A 75 -3.46 -13.27 -9.08
N ASP A 76 -2.18 -13.58 -8.91
CA ASP A 76 -1.73 -14.60 -7.96
C ASP A 76 -1.93 -14.09 -6.51
N TYR A 77 -1.63 -12.81 -6.24
CA TYR A 77 -1.79 -12.20 -4.93
C TYR A 77 -3.25 -11.89 -4.61
N ALA A 78 -4.00 -11.37 -5.58
CA ALA A 78 -5.43 -11.16 -5.42
C ALA A 78 -6.18 -12.47 -5.10
N PHE A 79 -5.82 -13.57 -5.77
CA PHE A 79 -6.38 -14.89 -5.47
C PHE A 79 -6.05 -15.33 -4.03
N PHE A 80 -4.79 -15.19 -3.61
CA PHE A 80 -4.36 -15.51 -2.25
C PHE A 80 -5.07 -14.64 -1.21
N ALA A 81 -5.09 -13.31 -1.40
CA ALA A 81 -5.75 -12.38 -0.50
C ALA A 81 -7.25 -12.67 -0.37
N ARG A 82 -7.97 -12.93 -1.49
CA ARG A 82 -9.39 -13.33 -1.47
C ARG A 82 -9.63 -14.59 -0.64
N TRP A 83 -8.76 -15.58 -0.78
CA TRP A 83 -8.88 -16.82 -0.02
C TRP A 83 -8.66 -16.60 1.47
N MET A 84 -7.59 -15.90 1.81
CA MET A 84 -7.14 -15.72 3.19
C MET A 84 -7.97 -14.69 3.97
N LEU A 85 -8.51 -13.67 3.29
CA LEU A 85 -9.32 -12.60 3.88
C LEU A 85 -10.83 -12.84 3.75
N ARG A 86 -11.24 -14.04 3.35
CA ARG A 86 -12.65 -14.36 3.16
C ARG A 86 -13.48 -14.05 4.42
N GLY A 87 -14.53 -13.21 4.23
CA GLY A 87 -15.39 -12.74 5.31
C GLY A 87 -14.79 -11.62 6.17
N ARG A 88 -13.60 -11.08 5.78
CA ARG A 88 -12.93 -9.98 6.47
C ARG A 88 -12.69 -8.76 5.60
N ALA A 89 -12.43 -8.95 4.31
CA ALA A 89 -12.23 -7.89 3.35
C ALA A 89 -12.82 -8.27 1.99
N GLU A 90 -13.26 -7.26 1.26
CA GLU A 90 -13.60 -7.36 -0.15
C GLU A 90 -12.35 -7.09 -0.98
N VAL A 91 -11.94 -8.05 -1.81
CA VAL A 91 -10.69 -7.96 -2.59
C VAL A 91 -11.03 -7.86 -4.08
N HIS A 92 -10.62 -6.77 -4.72
CA HIS A 92 -10.75 -6.53 -6.16
C HIS A 92 -9.42 -6.79 -6.86
N GLN A 93 -9.47 -7.59 -7.95
CA GLN A 93 -8.30 -7.88 -8.78
C GLN A 93 -8.21 -6.84 -9.91
N LEU A 94 -7.71 -5.66 -9.58
CA LEU A 94 -7.48 -4.56 -10.49
C LEU A 94 -6.53 -3.54 -9.86
N ALA A 95 -6.01 -2.62 -10.66
CA ALA A 95 -5.24 -1.49 -10.18
C ALA A 95 -6.12 -0.25 -10.05
N LEU A 96 -5.77 0.64 -9.12
CA LEU A 96 -6.35 1.98 -9.05
C LEU A 96 -5.40 3.01 -9.67
N SER A 97 -5.98 4.00 -10.38
CA SER A 97 -5.27 5.13 -10.97
C SER A 97 -6.21 6.34 -11.11
N ASP A 98 -5.77 7.40 -11.79
CA ASP A 98 -6.54 8.63 -12.05
C ASP A 98 -7.57 8.47 -13.19
N ALA A 99 -7.45 7.42 -14.00
CA ALA A 99 -8.35 7.13 -15.11
C ALA A 99 -8.59 5.62 -15.27
N SER A 100 -9.81 5.26 -15.70
CA SER A 100 -10.19 3.87 -15.96
C SER A 100 -9.73 3.40 -17.33
N GLY A 101 -9.40 2.12 -17.43
CA GLY A 101 -8.93 1.50 -18.67
C GLY A 101 -8.24 0.15 -18.45
N ARG A 102 -7.23 -0.08 -19.24
CA ARG A 102 -6.33 -1.22 -19.09
C ARG A 102 -4.89 -0.74 -18.95
N GLY A 103 -4.12 -1.45 -18.15
CA GLY A 103 -2.72 -1.16 -17.93
C GLY A 103 -1.87 -2.42 -17.96
N THR A 104 -0.56 -2.24 -18.01
CA THR A 104 0.41 -3.32 -17.87
C THR A 104 1.03 -3.26 -16.48
N LEU A 105 0.85 -4.32 -15.70
CA LEU A 105 1.55 -4.49 -14.43
C LEU A 105 2.91 -5.14 -14.70
N TYR A 106 3.98 -4.49 -14.27
CA TYR A 106 5.36 -4.97 -14.36
C TYR A 106 5.77 -5.58 -13.03
N VAL A 107 6.10 -6.87 -13.02
CA VAL A 107 6.47 -7.60 -11.80
C VAL A 107 7.88 -8.15 -11.97
N PRO A 108 8.88 -7.66 -11.24
CA PRO A 108 10.24 -8.14 -11.34
C PRO A 108 10.36 -9.57 -10.81
N LEU A 109 11.23 -10.33 -11.48
CA LEU A 109 11.59 -11.68 -11.08
C LEU A 109 13.03 -11.70 -10.58
N SER A 110 13.32 -12.55 -9.60
CA SER A 110 14.70 -12.84 -9.20
C SER A 110 15.44 -13.56 -10.33
N ASP A 111 16.77 -13.63 -10.26
CA ASP A 111 17.60 -14.39 -11.21
C ASP A 111 17.22 -15.86 -11.32
N ARG A 112 16.54 -16.40 -10.30
CA ARG A 112 15.99 -17.77 -10.30
C ARG A 112 14.56 -17.86 -10.82
N GLY A 113 14.02 -16.77 -11.39
CA GLY A 113 12.66 -16.68 -11.93
C GLY A 113 11.55 -16.68 -10.86
N MET A 114 11.89 -16.43 -9.60
CA MET A 114 10.88 -16.26 -8.54
C MET A 114 10.37 -14.81 -8.54
N VAL A 115 9.07 -14.65 -8.36
CA VAL A 115 8.45 -13.33 -8.22
C VAL A 115 9.02 -12.62 -6.99
N LEU A 116 9.51 -11.40 -7.19
CA LEU A 116 9.88 -10.52 -6.08
C LEU A 116 8.59 -9.88 -5.56
N HIS A 117 8.19 -10.29 -4.37
CA HIS A 117 6.86 -10.06 -3.81
C HIS A 117 6.52 -8.59 -3.51
N LEU A 118 7.48 -7.67 -3.65
CA LEU A 118 7.36 -6.30 -3.14
C LEU A 118 7.42 -5.22 -4.23
N ALA A 119 7.29 -5.55 -5.52
CA ALA A 119 7.64 -4.58 -6.55
C ALA A 119 6.78 -4.67 -7.82
N GLY A 120 5.48 -4.82 -7.70
CA GLY A 120 4.57 -4.74 -8.85
C GLY A 120 4.14 -3.29 -9.12
N SER A 121 4.49 -2.68 -10.27
CA SER A 121 4.14 -1.32 -10.63
C SER A 121 3.45 -1.23 -11.98
N LEU A 122 2.53 -0.26 -12.14
CA LEU A 122 2.03 0.15 -13.47
C LEU A 122 3.05 0.97 -14.25
N LYS A 123 4.06 1.51 -13.58
CA LYS A 123 5.18 2.24 -14.20
C LYS A 123 6.36 1.29 -14.40
N GLN A 124 7.05 1.41 -15.53
CA GLN A 124 8.25 0.63 -15.79
C GLN A 124 9.45 1.20 -15.01
N THR A 125 9.39 1.13 -13.68
CA THR A 125 10.40 1.67 -12.77
C THR A 125 11.57 0.72 -12.49
N HIS A 126 11.48 -0.52 -12.97
CA HIS A 126 12.36 -1.63 -12.57
C HIS A 126 13.52 -1.90 -13.53
N SER A 127 14.19 -0.84 -14.02
CA SER A 127 15.34 -0.96 -14.95
C SER A 127 16.52 -1.79 -14.41
N GLN A 128 16.58 -1.99 -13.09
CA GLN A 128 17.60 -2.78 -12.40
C GLN A 128 17.38 -4.31 -12.48
N TYR A 129 16.21 -4.76 -12.91
CA TYR A 129 15.90 -6.19 -13.02
C TYR A 129 15.96 -6.66 -14.46
N SER A 130 16.72 -7.72 -14.72
CA SER A 130 16.87 -8.33 -16.05
C SER A 130 15.64 -9.12 -16.48
N ASN A 131 14.85 -9.61 -15.53
CA ASN A 131 13.67 -10.44 -15.78
C ASN A 131 12.42 -9.78 -15.19
N ILE A 132 11.46 -9.43 -16.06
CA ILE A 132 10.18 -8.82 -15.67
C ILE A 132 9.05 -9.68 -16.26
N LYS A 133 8.09 -10.06 -15.42
CA LYS A 133 6.82 -10.63 -15.84
C LYS A 133 5.79 -9.52 -15.97
N THR A 134 5.01 -9.54 -17.04
CA THR A 134 3.94 -8.57 -17.25
C THR A 134 2.56 -9.24 -17.16
N TYR A 135 1.59 -8.47 -16.67
CA TYR A 135 0.18 -8.83 -16.70
C TYR A 135 -0.62 -7.68 -17.30
N ASP A 136 -1.58 -8.00 -18.15
CA ASP A 136 -2.59 -7.05 -18.60
C ASP A 136 -3.69 -6.98 -17.52
N VAL A 137 -3.88 -5.82 -16.93
CA VAL A 137 -4.75 -5.62 -15.78
C VAL A 137 -5.81 -4.56 -16.04
N GLU A 138 -6.98 -4.73 -15.43
CA GLU A 138 -7.98 -3.68 -15.35
C GLU A 138 -7.48 -2.54 -14.47
N VAL A 139 -7.76 -1.29 -14.88
CA VAL A 139 -7.47 -0.07 -14.11
C VAL A 139 -8.77 0.68 -13.92
N ARG A 140 -9.03 1.15 -12.70
CA ARG A 140 -10.20 1.95 -12.35
C ARG A 140 -9.84 3.12 -11.45
N THR A 141 -10.76 4.06 -11.30
CA THR A 141 -10.64 5.12 -10.28
C THR A 141 -11.28 4.67 -8.98
N LEU A 142 -10.77 5.15 -7.84
CA LEU A 142 -11.38 4.84 -6.54
C LEU A 142 -12.82 5.37 -6.45
N ASP A 143 -13.08 6.53 -7.03
CA ASP A 143 -14.39 7.18 -6.98
C ASP A 143 -15.50 6.37 -7.67
N GLU A 144 -15.15 5.53 -8.67
CA GLU A 144 -16.12 4.64 -9.35
C GLU A 144 -16.72 3.56 -8.44
N PHE A 145 -16.04 3.21 -7.37
CA PHE A 145 -16.54 2.20 -6.41
C PHE A 145 -17.61 2.75 -5.47
N GLY A 146 -17.78 4.08 -5.37
CA GLY A 146 -18.78 4.70 -4.52
C GLY A 146 -18.66 4.35 -3.04
N VAL A 147 -17.48 3.95 -2.58
CA VAL A 147 -17.23 3.60 -1.19
C VAL A 147 -17.47 4.81 -0.30
N VAL A 148 -18.20 4.63 0.81
CA VAL A 148 -18.58 5.71 1.73
C VAL A 148 -18.07 5.45 3.14
N GLY A 149 -17.98 6.53 3.94
CA GLY A 149 -17.51 6.44 5.32
C GLY A 149 -16.06 6.00 5.43
N VAL A 150 -15.23 6.38 4.44
CA VAL A 150 -13.81 6.03 4.39
C VAL A 150 -13.07 6.79 5.47
N ARG A 151 -12.43 6.06 6.39
CA ARG A 151 -11.66 6.62 7.49
C ARG A 151 -10.16 6.45 7.34
N PHE A 152 -9.75 5.50 6.52
CA PHE A 152 -8.34 5.20 6.29
C PHE A 152 -8.09 4.69 4.87
N ILE A 153 -7.02 5.15 4.26
CA ILE A 153 -6.52 4.68 2.97
C ILE A 153 -5.03 4.35 3.13
N LYS A 154 -4.64 3.11 2.86
CA LYS A 154 -3.23 2.74 2.59
C LYS A 154 -3.08 2.67 1.07
N ALA A 155 -2.03 3.28 0.53
CA ALA A 155 -1.61 3.02 -0.84
C ALA A 155 -0.11 2.75 -0.92
N ASP A 156 0.19 1.64 -1.57
CA ASP A 156 1.53 1.13 -1.82
C ASP A 156 1.52 0.52 -3.22
N VAL A 157 1.77 1.36 -4.19
CA VAL A 157 1.60 1.04 -5.62
C VAL A 157 2.85 1.34 -6.44
N GLU A 158 3.99 1.43 -5.73
CA GLU A 158 5.31 1.52 -6.32
C GLU A 158 5.45 2.68 -7.32
N GLY A 159 5.10 3.89 -6.86
CA GLY A 159 5.30 5.15 -7.58
C GLY A 159 4.06 5.73 -8.28
N SER A 160 2.87 5.15 -8.08
CA SER A 160 1.59 5.64 -8.63
C SER A 160 0.61 6.12 -7.55
N GLU A 161 1.10 6.45 -6.36
CA GLU A 161 0.27 6.85 -5.21
C GLU A 161 -0.54 8.12 -5.51
N ARG A 162 0.04 9.08 -6.23
CA ARG A 162 -0.65 10.31 -6.61
C ARG A 162 -1.82 10.05 -7.55
N GLU A 163 -1.62 9.20 -8.55
CA GLU A 163 -2.67 8.81 -9.50
C GLU A 163 -3.83 8.12 -8.76
N VAL A 164 -3.54 7.30 -7.76
CA VAL A 164 -4.57 6.71 -6.88
C VAL A 164 -5.36 7.78 -6.15
N LEU A 165 -4.68 8.78 -5.54
CA LEU A 165 -5.35 9.88 -4.84
C LEU A 165 -6.15 10.76 -5.81
N ASP A 166 -5.61 11.04 -7.01
CA ASP A 166 -6.30 11.82 -8.04
C ASP A 166 -7.57 11.12 -8.51
N GLY A 167 -7.56 9.79 -8.64
CA GLY A 167 -8.75 8.97 -8.95
C GLY A 167 -9.72 8.80 -7.79
N GLY A 168 -9.34 9.21 -6.57
CA GLY A 168 -10.16 9.17 -5.35
C GLY A 168 -10.56 10.54 -4.82
N ARG A 169 -10.43 11.61 -5.61
CA ARG A 169 -10.63 13.00 -5.14
C ARG A 169 -11.99 13.24 -4.48
N ALA A 170 -13.07 12.72 -5.06
CA ALA A 170 -14.41 12.93 -4.50
C ALA A 170 -14.56 12.18 -3.17
N THR A 171 -14.07 10.95 -3.08
CA THR A 171 -14.05 10.16 -1.85
C THR A 171 -13.21 10.84 -0.75
N ILE A 172 -12.00 11.29 -1.09
CA ILE A 172 -11.09 11.98 -0.15
C ILE A 172 -11.67 13.32 0.32
N ALA A 173 -12.25 14.11 -0.59
CA ALA A 173 -12.87 15.40 -0.23
C ALA A 173 -14.09 15.22 0.67
N ARG A 174 -14.92 14.20 0.43
CA ARG A 174 -16.12 13.90 1.22
C ARG A 174 -15.81 13.37 2.61
N ASP A 175 -14.93 12.37 2.71
CA ASP A 175 -14.75 11.58 3.93
C ASP A 175 -13.52 12.01 4.75
N ARG A 176 -12.59 12.74 4.15
CA ARG A 176 -11.36 13.24 4.82
C ARG A 176 -10.62 12.14 5.58
N PRO A 177 -10.31 10.97 4.95
CA PRO A 177 -9.67 9.87 5.61
C PRO A 177 -8.24 10.20 6.05
N ILE A 178 -7.73 9.46 7.03
CA ILE A 178 -6.27 9.37 7.24
C ILE A 178 -5.68 8.58 6.08
N ILE A 179 -4.53 9.03 5.54
CA ILE A 179 -3.90 8.40 4.38
C ILE A 179 -2.48 7.99 4.75
N LEU A 180 -2.09 6.76 4.40
CA LEU A 180 -0.74 6.21 4.57
C LEU A 180 -0.21 5.81 3.20
N LEU A 181 0.88 6.46 2.75
CA LEU A 181 1.47 6.22 1.42
C LEU A 181 2.92 5.74 1.55
N GLU A 182 3.32 4.76 0.74
CA GLU A 182 4.72 4.38 0.62
C GLU A 182 5.44 5.35 -0.33
N ILE A 183 6.20 6.30 0.22
CA ILE A 183 6.90 7.35 -0.54
C ILE A 183 8.43 7.18 -0.46
N LEU A 184 8.93 6.57 0.61
CA LEU A 184 10.37 6.54 0.92
C LEU A 184 11.06 5.24 0.44
N SER A 185 10.42 4.47 -0.44
CA SER A 185 10.97 3.23 -1.01
C SER A 185 12.03 3.44 -2.11
N GLY A 186 12.27 4.70 -2.50
CA GLY A 186 13.20 5.04 -3.59
C GLY A 186 12.55 5.09 -4.97
N THR A 187 11.24 4.98 -5.06
CA THR A 187 10.46 5.11 -6.31
C THR A 187 10.27 6.56 -6.75
N HIS A 188 10.45 7.52 -5.84
CA HIS A 188 10.32 8.95 -6.10
C HIS A 188 11.69 9.64 -6.12
N GLU A 189 11.96 10.45 -7.15
CA GLU A 189 13.22 11.21 -7.28
C GLU A 189 13.38 12.29 -6.20
N ASP A 190 12.26 12.92 -5.81
CA ASP A 190 12.20 13.94 -4.74
C ASP A 190 11.01 13.67 -3.82
N PRO A 191 11.18 12.82 -2.78
CA PRO A 191 10.13 12.49 -1.84
C PRO A 191 9.59 13.71 -1.07
N ALA A 192 10.42 14.73 -0.81
CA ALA A 192 10.00 15.93 -0.10
C ALA A 192 9.04 16.78 -0.95
N ALA A 193 9.41 17.04 -2.21
CA ALA A 193 8.55 17.77 -3.13
C ALA A 193 7.24 17.00 -3.41
N TYR A 194 7.32 15.68 -3.54
CA TYR A 194 6.16 14.82 -3.73
C TYR A 194 5.21 14.90 -2.52
N THR A 195 5.72 14.79 -1.30
CA THR A 195 4.95 14.92 -0.06
C THR A 195 4.31 16.30 0.07
N ALA A 196 5.07 17.37 -0.21
CA ALA A 196 4.56 18.75 -0.17
C ALA A 196 3.40 18.96 -1.14
N ALA A 197 3.52 18.45 -2.37
CA ALA A 197 2.47 18.56 -3.38
C ALA A 197 1.17 17.85 -2.96
N ILE A 198 1.24 16.70 -2.28
CA ILE A 198 0.06 16.03 -1.72
C ILE A 198 -0.57 16.87 -0.61
N CYS A 199 0.26 17.41 0.31
CA CYS A 199 -0.23 18.29 1.38
C CYS A 199 -1.01 19.50 0.84
N GLU A 200 -0.50 20.15 -0.21
CA GLU A 200 -1.13 21.30 -0.83
C GLU A 200 -2.41 20.92 -1.60
N ASN A 201 -2.34 19.90 -2.44
CA ASN A 201 -3.44 19.53 -3.34
C ASN A 201 -4.65 18.95 -2.61
N PHE A 202 -4.44 18.30 -1.46
CA PHE A 202 -5.50 17.61 -0.72
C PHE A 202 -5.81 18.25 0.65
N GLY A 203 -5.01 19.21 1.10
CA GLY A 203 -5.21 19.89 2.39
C GLY A 203 -4.88 19.01 3.59
N TYR A 204 -3.72 18.36 3.58
CA TYR A 204 -3.25 17.46 4.62
C TYR A 204 -1.94 17.96 5.24
N ASP A 205 -1.66 17.51 6.46
CA ASP A 205 -0.35 17.60 7.09
C ASP A 205 0.32 16.23 7.07
N ALA A 206 1.63 16.19 6.82
CA ALA A 206 2.38 14.96 6.65
C ALA A 206 3.28 14.65 7.84
N PHE A 207 3.30 13.37 8.25
CA PHE A 207 4.07 12.85 9.37
C PHE A 207 4.76 11.54 8.98
N ILE A 208 5.86 11.22 9.67
CA ILE A 208 6.48 9.90 9.66
C ILE A 208 6.28 9.29 11.04
N VAL A 209 5.93 8.01 11.09
CA VAL A 209 5.88 7.26 12.35
C VAL A 209 7.26 6.69 12.63
N GLN A 210 7.88 7.14 13.70
CA GLN A 210 9.20 6.67 14.12
C GLN A 210 9.18 6.35 15.61
N ARG A 211 9.55 5.13 15.98
CA ARG A 211 9.52 4.62 17.38
C ARG A 211 8.17 4.82 18.06
N GLY A 212 7.08 4.72 17.28
CA GLY A 212 5.71 4.93 17.77
C GLY A 212 5.28 6.40 17.89
N GLU A 213 6.15 7.36 17.61
CA GLU A 213 5.84 8.80 17.63
C GLU A 213 5.65 9.34 16.21
N LYS A 214 4.80 10.38 16.08
CA LYS A 214 4.61 11.10 14.83
C LYS A 214 5.56 12.29 14.79
N ILE A 215 6.45 12.31 13.81
CA ILE A 215 7.35 13.44 13.53
C ILE A 215 6.94 14.11 12.23
N ALA A 216 7.13 15.43 12.11
CA ALA A 216 6.81 16.17 10.89
C ALA A 216 7.63 15.63 9.71
N ALA A 217 6.93 15.22 8.61
CA ALA A 217 7.57 14.50 7.51
C ALA A 217 8.52 15.38 6.72
N LEU A 218 8.11 16.59 6.31
CA LEU A 218 8.91 17.42 5.41
C LEU A 218 10.30 17.78 5.98
N PRO A 219 10.46 18.22 7.25
CA PRO A 219 11.78 18.42 7.82
C PRO A 219 12.60 17.14 7.93
N ALA A 220 11.96 16.02 8.29
CA ALA A 220 12.65 14.74 8.43
C ALA A 220 13.17 14.21 7.08
N ILE A 221 12.34 14.27 6.02
CA ILE A 221 12.71 13.87 4.66
C ILE A 221 13.82 14.79 4.11
N ALA A 222 13.71 16.11 4.32
CA ALA A 222 14.73 17.06 3.90
C ALA A 222 16.08 16.80 4.56
N ALA A 223 16.10 16.37 5.82
CA ALA A 223 17.31 16.03 6.55
C ALA A 223 18.04 14.77 6.00
N LEU A 224 17.30 13.85 5.35
CA LEU A 224 17.89 12.66 4.71
C LEU A 224 18.65 12.98 3.42
N GLY A 225 18.36 14.13 2.77
CA GLY A 225 18.91 14.51 1.47
C GLY A 225 18.43 13.59 0.33
N LYS A 226 19.09 13.72 -0.84
CA LYS A 226 18.73 12.94 -2.04
C LYS A 226 19.08 11.44 -1.97
N ASN A 227 19.86 11.03 -0.99
CA ASN A 227 20.27 9.65 -0.78
C ASN A 227 19.42 9.00 0.33
N THR A 228 18.13 8.87 0.11
CA THR A 228 17.23 8.07 0.95
C THR A 228 17.49 6.58 0.71
N SER A 229 18.68 6.09 1.11
CA SER A 229 18.90 4.65 1.15
C SER A 229 18.36 4.08 2.46
N TRP A 230 17.63 2.98 2.36
CA TRP A 230 17.18 2.16 3.48
C TRP A 230 18.32 1.90 4.46
N GLY A 231 18.04 2.07 5.76
CA GLY A 231 19.01 1.82 6.82
C GLY A 231 19.62 3.09 7.43
N THR A 232 19.12 4.27 7.05
CA THR A 232 19.39 5.53 7.73
C THR A 232 18.42 5.75 8.90
N ASP A 233 18.45 6.91 9.54
CA ASP A 233 17.76 7.22 10.80
C ASP A 233 16.20 7.15 10.75
N ILE A 234 15.58 6.85 9.60
CA ILE A 234 14.13 6.66 9.43
C ILE A 234 13.82 5.17 9.23
N GLU A 235 12.97 4.63 10.11
CA GLU A 235 12.60 3.21 10.13
C GLU A 235 11.49 2.86 9.13
N SER A 236 10.67 3.85 8.73
CA SER A 236 9.48 3.69 7.90
C SER A 236 9.69 4.16 6.46
N ARG A 237 9.10 3.45 5.50
CA ARG A 237 8.97 3.89 4.10
C ARG A 237 7.72 4.74 3.87
N ASN A 238 6.82 4.73 4.83
CA ASN A 238 5.51 5.32 4.70
C ASN A 238 5.45 6.74 5.27
N VAL A 239 4.65 7.58 4.62
CA VAL A 239 4.26 8.91 5.10
C VAL A 239 2.78 8.88 5.46
N LEU A 240 2.47 9.33 6.69
CA LEU A 240 1.12 9.45 7.23
C LEU A 240 0.59 10.86 6.97
N PHE A 241 -0.56 10.96 6.33
CA PHE A 241 -1.24 12.22 6.05
C PHE A 241 -2.48 12.34 6.92
N LEU A 242 -2.55 13.41 7.70
CA LEU A 242 -3.70 13.75 8.55
C LEU A 242 -4.44 14.95 7.95
N PRO A 243 -5.78 14.92 7.86
CA PRO A 243 -6.56 16.04 7.32
C PRO A 243 -6.41 17.28 8.22
N ARG A 244 -6.24 18.44 7.57
CA ARG A 244 -6.22 19.74 8.26
C ARG A 244 -7.60 20.14 8.78
#